data_a9c16cbe1816f680fe4615d7e60474bc
#
_entry.id   a9c16cbe1816f680fe4615d7e60474bc
#
_cell.length_a   1.000
_cell.length_b   1.000
_cell.length_c   1.000
_cell.angle_alpha   90.00
_cell.angle_beta   90.00
_cell.angle_gamma   90.00
#
_symmetry.space_group_name_H-M   'P 1'
#
loop_
_entity.id
_entity.type
_entity.pdbx_description
1 polymer ?
#
loop_
_entity_poly.entity_id
_entity_poly.type
_entity_poly.pdbx_seq_one_letter_code
_entity_poly.pdbx_strand_id
1 'polypeptide(L)'
;MIKNIAELTAIRDAYAGKINFRKHDAGAEVSDGNIKKHVLICGGTGCTSSKSVQIKAKMEEAIKEAGIQDEVQVVLTGCFGLCALGPIVIVYPEGTFYSRIEIKDAETIVKEHLVGGTPVKSLLYSETVKGDEILSLNETAFYKKQKRVALRNCGVIDPECINEYIGTNGYLALAKVVTEMTPDDVINTILESGIRGRGGGGFPTGRKWMFAAAQPKGQKYVVCNGDEGDPGAFMDRSILEGDPHALIEAMAIAGYAIGANQGYVYVRAEYPIAVNRLQAAIDSARKEGLLGKNIFGTDFEFDMQIRLGAGAFVCGEETALLTSIEGNRGEPRPRPPFPAVKGLFGKPTIINNVETYANIPQIILKGADWFKSMGTEKSKGTKVFALGGKITNTGLVEIPMGTTLREVVEEIGGGIPNGKKFKAAQTGGPSGGCIPASKYDVEIDYDNLIAQGSMMGSGGLIVMDEDTCMVDLAKFFLEFTVDESCGKCAPCRIGTVRLLEILTKITEGNGEMEDLDKLEELANYIKSASLCGLGQTAPNPVLSTLANFRDEYIAHIVDKKCPAGVCKNLFTYKIDLDKCIGCGMCAKQCPADAISRTEYVAEGHKLASMQIDASKCVKCGACLPSCKKFNAIYKG
;
A
#
# COMPACT_ATOMS: atom_id res chain seq x y z
N MET A 1 -20.46 27.68 8.27
CA MET A 1 -20.90 27.30 6.91
C MET A 1 -20.24 28.24 5.92
N ILE A 2 -19.44 27.69 5.02
CA ILE A 2 -18.62 28.42 4.04
C ILE A 2 -19.47 28.69 2.80
N LYS A 3 -19.72 29.97 2.50
CA LYS A 3 -20.62 30.37 1.41
C LYS A 3 -19.89 30.89 0.16
N ASN A 4 -18.65 31.27 0.31
CA ASN A 4 -17.86 31.87 -0.78
C ASN A 4 -16.35 31.66 -0.60
N ILE A 5 -15.58 31.97 -1.64
CA ILE A 5 -14.12 31.80 -1.65
C ILE A 5 -13.43 32.67 -0.57
N ALA A 6 -13.95 33.84 -0.27
CA ALA A 6 -13.33 34.73 0.72
C ALA A 6 -13.37 34.12 2.13
N GLU A 7 -14.49 33.52 2.53
CA GLU A 7 -14.61 32.80 3.81
C GLU A 7 -13.67 31.59 3.86
N LEU A 8 -13.57 30.82 2.77
CA LEU A 8 -12.64 29.70 2.67
C LEU A 8 -11.18 30.15 2.77
N THR A 9 -10.82 31.25 2.09
CA THR A 9 -9.47 31.82 2.11
C THR A 9 -9.11 32.33 3.51
N ALA A 10 -10.04 32.96 4.22
CA ALA A 10 -9.81 33.41 5.59
C ALA A 10 -9.47 32.23 6.54
N ILE A 11 -10.15 31.09 6.40
CA ILE A 11 -9.83 29.89 7.18
C ILE A 11 -8.46 29.35 6.76
N ARG A 12 -8.18 29.26 5.47
CA ARG A 12 -6.87 28.83 4.95
C ARG A 12 -5.74 29.67 5.57
N ASP A 13 -5.85 30.99 5.52
CA ASP A 13 -4.80 31.90 6.00
C ASP A 13 -4.63 31.79 7.52
N ALA A 14 -5.72 31.60 8.27
CA ALA A 14 -5.65 31.38 9.70
C ALA A 14 -4.93 30.08 10.10
N TYR A 15 -4.97 29.04 9.25
CA TYR A 15 -4.35 27.74 9.53
C TYR A 15 -3.02 27.53 8.79
N ALA A 16 -2.65 28.39 7.84
CA ALA A 16 -1.43 28.24 7.03
C ALA A 16 -0.17 28.24 7.91
N GLY A 17 -0.06 29.15 8.87
CA GLY A 17 1.07 29.22 9.81
C GLY A 17 1.26 27.92 10.59
N LYS A 18 0.17 27.35 11.11
CA LYS A 18 0.14 26.06 11.81
C LYS A 18 0.62 24.90 10.94
N ILE A 19 0.18 24.85 9.68
CA ILE A 19 0.58 23.79 8.74
C ILE A 19 2.06 23.96 8.35
N ASN A 20 2.51 25.18 8.09
CA ASN A 20 3.89 25.48 7.77
C ASN A 20 4.84 25.12 8.91
N PHE A 21 4.39 25.23 10.17
CA PHE A 21 5.14 24.79 11.35
C PHE A 21 5.55 23.30 11.28
N ARG A 22 4.79 22.46 10.55
CA ARG A 22 5.04 21.02 10.37
C ARG A 22 5.71 20.67 9.05
N LYS A 23 5.73 21.58 8.05
CA LYS A 23 6.25 21.29 6.69
C LYS A 23 7.68 21.77 6.46
N HIS A 24 8.15 22.76 7.23
CA HIS A 24 9.45 23.41 7.02
C HIS A 24 9.65 23.95 5.58
N ASP A 25 8.61 24.51 4.99
CA ASP A 25 8.74 25.16 3.69
C ASP A 25 9.59 26.44 3.83
N ALA A 26 10.73 26.49 3.11
CA ALA A 26 11.68 27.59 3.21
C ALA A 26 11.02 28.94 2.87
N GLY A 27 11.06 29.88 3.82
CA GLY A 27 10.52 31.22 3.66
C GLY A 27 9.03 31.38 4.00
N ALA A 28 8.34 30.33 4.46
CA ALA A 28 6.97 30.42 4.93
C ALA A 28 6.92 30.98 6.37
N GLU A 29 5.89 31.79 6.67
CA GLU A 29 5.63 32.25 8.04
C GLU A 29 5.27 31.04 8.91
N VAL A 30 5.99 30.86 10.03
CA VAL A 30 5.89 29.69 10.89
C VAL A 30 5.43 30.18 12.27
N SER A 31 4.13 30.06 12.54
CA SER A 31 3.60 30.36 13.87
C SER A 31 2.26 29.64 14.10
N ASP A 32 1.99 29.26 15.34
CA ASP A 32 0.69 28.77 15.79
C ASP A 32 0.33 29.41 17.16
N GLY A 33 0.23 30.73 17.19
CA GLY A 33 -0.09 31.49 18.40
C GLY A 33 0.90 31.23 19.55
N ASN A 34 0.42 30.72 20.67
CA ASN A 34 1.23 30.39 21.85
C ASN A 34 1.87 28.99 21.78
N ILE A 35 1.52 28.19 20.78
CA ILE A 35 2.03 26.81 20.65
C ILE A 35 3.49 26.85 20.16
N LYS A 36 4.39 26.29 20.94
CA LYS A 36 5.84 26.24 20.69
C LYS A 36 6.27 24.91 20.06
N LYS A 37 5.49 23.84 20.28
CA LYS A 37 5.80 22.49 19.80
C LYS A 37 4.55 21.79 19.27
N HIS A 38 4.70 21.10 18.13
CA HIS A 38 3.71 20.13 17.68
C HIS A 38 4.29 18.71 17.80
N VAL A 39 3.55 17.82 18.43
CA VAL A 39 3.90 16.40 18.53
C VAL A 39 2.94 15.62 17.65
N LEU A 40 3.43 15.15 16.51
CA LEU A 40 2.65 14.35 15.59
C LEU A 40 2.90 12.86 15.82
N ILE A 41 1.84 12.12 16.08
CA ILE A 41 1.86 10.68 16.34
C ILE A 41 1.16 9.97 15.17
N CYS A 42 1.80 8.92 14.64
CA CYS A 42 1.21 8.14 13.56
C CYS A 42 -0.08 7.45 14.01
N GLY A 43 -1.19 7.81 13.38
CA GLY A 43 -2.52 7.24 13.61
C GLY A 43 -3.00 6.30 12.50
N GLY A 44 -2.10 5.83 11.63
CA GLY A 44 -2.44 4.79 10.67
C GLY A 44 -2.65 3.43 11.35
N THR A 45 -3.42 2.53 10.71
CA THR A 45 -3.84 1.24 11.26
C THR A 45 -2.70 0.44 11.91
N GLY A 46 -1.51 0.35 11.28
CA GLY A 46 -0.37 -0.40 11.82
C GLY A 46 0.14 0.16 13.16
N CYS A 47 0.31 1.48 13.26
CA CYS A 47 0.73 2.15 14.48
C CYS A 47 -0.36 2.11 15.56
N THR A 48 -1.63 2.20 15.17
CA THR A 48 -2.78 2.07 16.09
C THR A 48 -2.81 0.67 16.71
N SER A 49 -2.59 -0.39 15.93
CA SER A 49 -2.43 -1.76 16.43
C SER A 49 -1.24 -1.89 17.40
N SER A 50 -0.20 -1.07 17.22
CA SER A 50 0.96 -0.97 18.11
C SER A 50 0.80 0.08 19.22
N LYS A 51 -0.44 0.45 19.55
CA LYS A 51 -0.82 1.28 20.71
C LYS A 51 -0.51 2.78 20.59
N SER A 52 -0.44 3.35 19.37
CA SER A 52 -0.18 4.79 19.19
C SER A 52 -1.24 5.70 19.83
N VAL A 53 -2.49 5.25 19.92
CA VAL A 53 -3.56 5.98 20.63
C VAL A 53 -3.28 6.08 22.13
N GLN A 54 -2.78 4.99 22.74
CA GLN A 54 -2.40 4.97 24.16
C GLN A 54 -1.14 5.81 24.40
N ILE A 55 -0.18 5.83 23.44
CA ILE A 55 0.99 6.73 23.49
C ILE A 55 0.53 8.19 23.49
N LYS A 56 -0.43 8.56 22.61
CA LYS A 56 -1.02 9.90 22.59
C LYS A 56 -1.61 10.28 23.96
N ALA A 57 -2.48 9.44 24.50
CA ALA A 57 -3.14 9.70 25.79
C ALA A 57 -2.11 9.89 26.93
N LYS A 58 -1.08 9.03 26.98
CA LYS A 58 -0.02 9.14 28.01
C LYS A 58 0.83 10.40 27.82
N MET A 59 1.07 10.82 26.59
CA MET A 59 1.81 12.05 26.30
C MET A 59 1.01 13.28 26.70
N GLU A 60 -0.29 13.32 26.43
CA GLU A 60 -1.18 14.40 26.84
C GLU A 60 -1.29 14.51 28.37
N GLU A 61 -1.33 13.37 29.08
CA GLU A 61 -1.28 13.31 30.54
C GLU A 61 0.03 13.92 31.07
N ALA A 62 1.18 13.49 30.55
CA ALA A 62 2.50 13.99 30.97
C ALA A 62 2.70 15.48 30.65
N ILE A 63 2.20 15.96 29.51
CA ILE A 63 2.20 17.38 29.13
C ILE A 63 1.41 18.23 30.15
N LYS A 64 0.23 17.73 30.56
CA LYS A 64 -0.61 18.37 31.56
C LYS A 64 0.07 18.40 32.93
N GLU A 65 0.68 17.29 33.35
CA GLU A 65 1.45 17.23 34.61
C GLU A 65 2.65 18.18 34.62
N ALA A 66 3.28 18.37 33.45
CA ALA A 66 4.38 19.32 33.28
C ALA A 66 3.92 20.82 33.21
N GLY A 67 2.61 21.07 33.07
CA GLY A 67 2.05 22.42 32.99
C GLY A 67 2.31 23.16 31.68
N ILE A 68 2.58 22.43 30.59
CA ILE A 68 2.91 22.98 29.25
C ILE A 68 1.81 22.74 28.20
N GLN A 69 0.58 22.42 28.62
CA GLN A 69 -0.54 22.09 27.70
C GLN A 69 -0.92 23.26 26.78
N ASP A 70 -0.62 24.51 27.16
CA ASP A 70 -0.88 25.70 26.35
C ASP A 70 0.24 26.03 25.37
N GLU A 71 1.35 25.29 25.42
CA GLU A 71 2.54 25.46 24.58
C GLU A 71 2.78 24.27 23.62
N VAL A 72 2.11 23.14 23.85
CA VAL A 72 2.34 21.90 23.09
C VAL A 72 1.03 21.33 22.56
N GLN A 73 0.95 21.11 21.25
CA GLN A 73 -0.18 20.42 20.63
C GLN A 73 0.20 19.00 20.25
N VAL A 74 -0.60 18.01 20.66
CA VAL A 74 -0.45 16.60 20.26
C VAL A 74 -1.50 16.25 19.21
N VAL A 75 -1.07 15.68 18.08
CA VAL A 75 -1.94 15.35 16.94
C VAL A 75 -1.77 13.88 16.56
N LEU A 76 -2.89 13.16 16.45
CA LEU A 76 -2.92 11.82 15.85
C LEU A 76 -3.16 11.96 14.34
N THR A 77 -2.07 12.03 13.58
CA THR A 77 -2.10 12.26 12.14
C THR A 77 -2.31 10.99 11.32
N GLY A 78 -2.32 11.09 9.99
CA GLY A 78 -2.28 9.94 9.07
C GLY A 78 -0.95 9.17 9.09
N CYS A 79 -0.83 8.20 8.19
CA CYS A 79 0.37 7.36 8.10
C CYS A 79 1.58 8.15 7.58
N PHE A 80 2.73 8.05 8.26
CA PHE A 80 4.00 8.62 7.77
C PHE A 80 4.63 7.82 6.62
N GLY A 81 4.22 6.56 6.43
CA GLY A 81 4.75 5.70 5.37
C GLY A 81 5.83 4.73 5.81
N LEU A 82 6.56 4.94 6.93
CA LEU A 82 7.60 4.04 7.45
C LEU A 82 7.04 3.03 8.45
N CYS A 83 6.25 2.07 7.98
CA CYS A 83 5.53 1.13 8.85
C CYS A 83 6.45 0.22 9.68
N ALA A 84 7.64 -0.14 9.17
CA ALA A 84 8.62 -0.95 9.89
C ALA A 84 9.18 -0.27 11.17
N LEU A 85 9.02 1.05 11.28
CA LEU A 85 9.52 1.87 12.38
C LEU A 85 8.43 2.32 13.36
N GLY A 86 7.20 1.90 13.15
CA GLY A 86 6.07 2.28 14.01
C GLY A 86 6.14 1.66 15.41
N PRO A 87 5.50 2.31 16.41
CA PRO A 87 4.88 3.63 16.39
C PRO A 87 5.89 4.79 16.22
N ILE A 88 5.49 5.78 15.42
CA ILE A 88 6.33 6.94 15.08
C ILE A 88 5.78 8.18 15.80
N VAL A 89 6.69 8.98 16.34
CA VAL A 89 6.43 10.30 16.92
C VAL A 89 7.40 11.31 16.33
N ILE A 90 6.88 12.44 15.84
CA ILE A 90 7.71 13.54 15.33
C ILE A 90 7.41 14.80 16.13
N VAL A 91 8.46 15.48 16.58
CA VAL A 91 8.37 16.74 17.30
C VAL A 91 8.83 17.88 16.39
N TYR A 92 7.96 18.87 16.19
CA TYR A 92 8.22 20.09 15.44
C TYR A 92 8.35 21.29 16.38
N PRO A 93 9.13 22.34 15.97
CA PRO A 93 9.61 22.62 14.62
C PRO A 93 10.86 21.86 14.19
N GLU A 94 11.60 21.20 15.07
CA GLU A 94 12.88 20.58 14.75
C GLU A 94 12.77 19.40 13.77
N GLY A 95 11.58 18.79 13.67
CA GLY A 95 11.38 17.56 12.89
C GLY A 95 12.04 16.34 13.52
N THR A 96 12.25 16.34 14.84
CA THR A 96 12.89 15.24 15.57
C THR A 96 12.09 13.95 15.45
N PHE A 97 12.69 12.91 14.87
CA PHE A 97 12.02 11.66 14.50
C PHE A 97 12.32 10.53 15.49
N TYR A 98 11.31 10.16 16.23
CA TYR A 98 11.31 9.03 17.15
C TYR A 98 10.64 7.82 16.54
N SER A 99 11.23 6.62 16.70
CA SER A 99 10.75 5.37 16.13
C SER A 99 10.57 4.29 17.19
N ARG A 100 9.65 3.35 16.94
CA ARG A 100 9.36 2.18 17.82
C ARG A 100 9.01 2.58 19.25
N ILE A 101 8.26 3.66 19.41
CA ILE A 101 7.93 4.24 20.70
C ILE A 101 6.95 3.34 21.45
N GLU A 102 7.24 3.10 22.72
CA GLU A 102 6.36 2.41 23.66
C GLU A 102 5.63 3.44 24.57
N ILE A 103 4.56 3.03 25.24
CA ILE A 103 3.77 3.91 26.12
C ILE A 103 4.64 4.55 27.23
N LYS A 104 5.61 3.79 27.78
CA LYS A 104 6.54 4.27 28.82
C LYS A 104 7.45 5.40 28.34
N ASP A 105 7.75 5.47 27.04
CA ASP A 105 8.68 6.44 26.46
C ASP A 105 8.05 7.84 26.36
N ALA A 106 6.72 7.92 26.39
CA ALA A 106 5.99 9.18 26.30
C ALA A 106 6.39 10.19 27.40
N GLU A 107 6.48 9.74 28.65
CA GLU A 107 6.91 10.58 29.77
C GLU A 107 8.36 11.06 29.60
N THR A 108 9.24 10.19 29.11
CA THR A 108 10.65 10.53 28.87
C THR A 108 10.78 11.61 27.79
N ILE A 109 10.05 11.47 26.68
CA ILE A 109 10.03 12.47 25.60
C ILE A 109 9.51 13.82 26.12
N VAL A 110 8.43 13.83 26.89
CA VAL A 110 7.90 15.07 27.47
C VAL A 110 8.92 15.72 28.38
N LYS A 111 9.49 14.98 29.33
CA LYS A 111 10.42 15.51 30.33
C LYS A 111 11.73 16.01 29.73
N GLU A 112 12.38 15.19 28.90
CA GLU A 112 13.72 15.49 28.37
C GLU A 112 13.67 16.41 27.16
N HIS A 113 12.75 16.14 26.20
CA HIS A 113 12.69 16.92 24.97
C HIS A 113 11.75 18.12 25.05
N LEU A 114 10.47 17.93 25.44
CA LEU A 114 9.51 19.04 25.38
C LEU A 114 9.76 20.09 26.47
N VAL A 115 10.14 19.66 27.69
CA VAL A 115 10.48 20.54 28.81
C VAL A 115 11.98 20.87 28.82
N GLY A 116 12.84 19.87 28.74
CA GLY A 116 14.30 20.01 28.85
C GLY A 116 15.01 20.47 27.58
N GLY A 117 14.32 20.50 26.44
CA GLY A 117 14.87 20.95 25.15
C GLY A 117 15.89 20.00 24.51
N THR A 118 16.11 18.79 25.07
CA THR A 118 17.11 17.86 24.57
C THR A 118 16.46 16.58 24.04
N PRO A 119 16.60 16.24 22.75
CA PRO A 119 16.06 15.02 22.20
C PRO A 119 16.59 13.75 22.87
N VAL A 120 15.71 12.77 23.07
CA VAL A 120 16.04 11.46 23.68
C VAL A 120 16.79 10.59 22.68
N LYS A 121 18.12 10.62 22.70
CA LYS A 121 18.98 9.97 21.68
C LYS A 121 18.70 8.47 21.50
N SER A 122 18.33 7.75 22.56
CA SER A 122 18.05 6.29 22.50
C SER A 122 16.78 5.92 21.72
N LEU A 123 15.88 6.87 21.50
CA LEU A 123 14.59 6.68 20.82
C LEU A 123 14.62 7.19 19.38
N LEU A 124 15.69 7.88 18.96
CA LEU A 124 15.83 8.42 17.61
C LEU A 124 15.96 7.30 16.57
N TYR A 125 15.45 7.57 15.39
CA TYR A 125 15.72 6.71 14.24
C TYR A 125 17.19 6.84 13.84
N SER A 126 17.90 5.72 13.74
CA SER A 126 19.37 5.70 13.57
C SER A 126 19.86 6.43 12.31
N GLU A 127 19.07 6.42 11.21
CA GLU A 127 19.45 7.15 9.99
C GLU A 127 19.39 8.68 10.13
N THR A 128 18.66 9.19 11.13
CA THR A 128 18.60 10.62 11.41
C THR A 128 19.76 11.10 12.31
N VAL A 129 20.58 10.19 12.82
CA VAL A 129 21.70 10.52 13.72
C VAL A 129 23.02 10.47 12.95
N LYS A 130 23.64 11.62 12.73
CA LYS A 130 24.98 11.76 12.12
C LYS A 130 25.94 12.46 13.10
N GLY A 131 26.63 11.68 13.92
CA GLY A 131 27.45 12.22 14.99
C GLY A 131 26.59 12.95 16.03
N ASP A 132 26.81 14.26 16.20
CA ASP A 132 25.99 15.11 17.09
C ASP A 132 24.81 15.80 16.36
N GLU A 133 24.72 15.69 15.05
CA GLU A 133 23.65 16.27 14.24
C GLU A 133 22.46 15.32 14.17
N ILE A 134 21.24 15.87 14.34
CA ILE A 134 19.95 15.18 14.21
C ILE A 134 19.28 15.71 12.95
N LEU A 135 19.15 14.86 11.94
CA LEU A 135 18.48 15.18 10.69
C LEU A 135 16.96 15.09 10.84
N SER A 136 16.25 15.91 10.09
CA SER A 136 14.80 15.80 9.97
C SER A 136 14.38 14.57 9.16
N LEU A 137 13.10 14.16 9.29
CA LEU A 137 12.53 13.07 8.50
C LEU A 137 12.74 13.24 6.99
N ASN A 138 12.58 14.47 6.49
CA ASN A 138 12.68 14.79 5.06
C ASN A 138 14.09 14.61 4.49
N GLU A 139 15.11 14.57 5.35
CA GLU A 139 16.52 14.39 4.96
C GLU A 139 16.93 12.91 4.91
N THR A 140 16.07 11.99 5.37
CA THR A 140 16.34 10.55 5.29
C THR A 140 16.30 10.06 3.84
N ALA A 141 17.05 8.99 3.54
CA ALA A 141 17.07 8.37 2.21
C ALA A 141 15.67 7.98 1.74
N PHE A 142 14.83 7.50 2.66
CA PHE A 142 13.46 7.11 2.38
C PHE A 142 12.58 8.24 1.86
N TYR A 143 12.70 9.48 2.40
CA TYR A 143 11.85 10.60 2.03
C TYR A 143 12.41 11.48 0.92
N LYS A 144 13.74 11.63 0.86
CA LYS A 144 14.42 12.59 -0.03
C LYS A 144 14.09 12.41 -1.52
N LYS A 145 13.85 11.17 -1.95
CA LYS A 145 13.54 10.84 -3.36
C LYS A 145 12.05 10.73 -3.65
N GLN A 146 11.20 10.81 -2.65
CA GLN A 146 9.76 10.77 -2.84
C GLN A 146 9.21 12.11 -3.32
N LYS A 147 8.13 12.06 -4.08
CA LYS A 147 7.35 13.22 -4.48
C LYS A 147 5.89 13.00 -4.11
N ARG A 148 5.52 13.46 -2.91
CA ARG A 148 4.22 13.19 -2.32
C ARG A 148 3.15 14.15 -2.86
N VAL A 149 2.26 13.64 -3.71
CA VAL A 149 1.11 14.33 -4.29
C VAL A 149 -0.19 13.78 -3.70
N ALA A 150 -0.43 12.49 -3.82
CA ALA A 150 -1.57 11.81 -3.20
C ALA A 150 -1.43 11.71 -1.68
N LEU A 151 -0.20 11.47 -1.18
CA LEU A 151 0.11 11.37 0.25
C LEU A 151 0.52 12.71 0.90
N ARG A 152 0.34 13.85 0.23
CA ARG A 152 0.84 15.17 0.64
C ARG A 152 0.50 15.58 2.07
N ASN A 153 -0.67 15.23 2.55
CA ASN A 153 -1.19 15.60 3.87
C ASN A 153 -1.05 14.47 4.92
N CYS A 154 -0.78 13.23 4.48
CA CYS A 154 -0.58 12.11 5.39
C CYS A 154 0.66 12.34 6.26
N GLY A 155 0.53 12.31 7.57
CA GLY A 155 1.62 12.65 8.50
C GLY A 155 1.85 14.15 8.71
N VAL A 156 0.94 15.01 8.22
CA VAL A 156 1.02 16.47 8.36
C VAL A 156 -0.19 17.04 9.08
N ILE A 157 -1.40 16.71 8.63
CA ILE A 157 -2.64 17.25 9.19
C ILE A 157 -3.27 16.31 10.22
N ASP A 158 -4.17 16.88 11.02
CA ASP A 158 -5.18 16.14 11.74
C ASP A 158 -6.31 15.79 10.75
N PRO A 159 -6.50 14.50 10.37
CA PRO A 159 -7.50 14.11 9.38
C PRO A 159 -8.94 14.33 9.84
N GLU A 160 -9.18 14.57 11.15
CA GLU A 160 -10.49 14.84 11.71
C GLU A 160 -10.80 16.34 11.80
N CYS A 161 -9.81 17.21 11.47
CA CYS A 161 -9.93 18.66 11.48
C CYS A 161 -10.03 19.23 10.05
N ILE A 162 -11.25 19.53 9.59
CA ILE A 162 -11.49 20.12 8.26
C ILE A 162 -10.70 21.42 8.02
N ASN A 163 -10.51 22.24 9.05
CA ASN A 163 -9.79 23.49 8.93
C ASN A 163 -8.29 23.29 8.65
N GLU A 164 -7.68 22.20 9.14
CA GLU A 164 -6.30 21.87 8.79
C GLU A 164 -6.19 21.43 7.32
N TYR A 165 -7.18 20.70 6.79
CA TYR A 165 -7.24 20.43 5.37
C TYR A 165 -7.38 21.70 4.53
N ILE A 166 -8.28 22.63 4.94
CA ILE A 166 -8.43 23.93 4.29
C ILE A 166 -7.11 24.72 4.35
N GLY A 167 -6.39 24.69 5.47
CA GLY A 167 -5.06 25.29 5.64
C GLY A 167 -4.01 24.78 4.64
N THR A 168 -4.21 23.59 4.05
CA THR A 168 -3.36 23.06 2.97
C THR A 168 -3.86 23.41 1.56
N ASN A 169 -4.68 24.43 1.40
CA ASN A 169 -5.43 24.81 0.20
C ASN A 169 -6.56 23.83 -0.15
N GLY A 170 -7.07 23.09 0.82
CA GLY A 170 -8.22 22.20 0.62
C GLY A 170 -9.49 22.97 0.25
N TYR A 171 -10.33 22.33 -0.56
CA TYR A 171 -11.56 22.86 -1.15
C TYR A 171 -11.40 24.10 -2.07
N LEU A 172 -10.19 24.66 -2.23
CA LEU A 172 -9.97 25.73 -3.20
C LEU A 172 -10.10 25.23 -4.65
N ALA A 173 -9.77 23.96 -4.91
CA ALA A 173 -9.98 23.38 -6.24
C ALA A 173 -11.47 23.27 -6.56
N LEU A 174 -12.28 22.80 -5.60
CA LEU A 174 -13.73 22.74 -5.77
C LEU A 174 -14.34 24.15 -5.96
N ALA A 175 -13.91 25.11 -5.12
CA ALA A 175 -14.36 26.49 -5.23
C ALA A 175 -14.07 27.07 -6.63
N LYS A 176 -12.83 26.93 -7.12
CA LYS A 176 -12.42 27.33 -8.48
C LYS A 176 -13.29 26.67 -9.56
N VAL A 177 -13.53 25.36 -9.43
CA VAL A 177 -14.31 24.58 -10.40
C VAL A 177 -15.74 25.11 -10.52
N VAL A 178 -16.43 25.30 -9.40
CA VAL A 178 -17.87 25.66 -9.43
C VAL A 178 -18.12 27.14 -9.69
N THR A 179 -17.09 28.01 -9.55
CA THR A 179 -17.26 29.47 -9.76
C THR A 179 -16.58 30.01 -11.01
N GLU A 180 -15.53 29.34 -11.53
CA GLU A 180 -14.67 29.87 -12.58
C GLU A 180 -14.56 28.97 -13.81
N MET A 181 -14.91 27.67 -13.70
CA MET A 181 -14.71 26.69 -14.78
C MET A 181 -16.05 26.14 -15.27
N THR A 182 -16.12 25.81 -16.55
CA THR A 182 -17.21 24.98 -17.09
C THR A 182 -16.91 23.49 -16.86
N PRO A 183 -17.94 22.61 -16.89
CA PRO A 183 -17.73 21.16 -16.86
C PRO A 183 -16.71 20.65 -17.90
N ASP A 184 -16.75 21.20 -19.11
CA ASP A 184 -15.83 20.84 -20.19
C ASP A 184 -14.39 21.30 -19.90
N ASP A 185 -14.19 22.47 -19.28
CA ASP A 185 -12.86 22.94 -18.86
C ASP A 185 -12.24 21.99 -17.84
N VAL A 186 -13.05 21.49 -16.88
CA VAL A 186 -12.61 20.52 -15.89
C VAL A 186 -12.19 19.21 -16.56
N ILE A 187 -13.05 18.67 -17.43
CA ILE A 187 -12.77 17.42 -18.16
C ILE A 187 -11.49 17.58 -19.01
N ASN A 188 -11.35 18.69 -19.72
CA ASN A 188 -10.18 18.97 -20.55
C ASN A 188 -8.90 19.09 -19.71
N THR A 189 -8.95 19.78 -18.55
CA THR A 189 -7.81 19.86 -17.63
C THR A 189 -7.35 18.47 -17.17
N ILE A 190 -8.30 17.60 -16.81
CA ILE A 190 -7.99 16.22 -16.39
C ILE A 190 -7.48 15.38 -17.57
N LEU A 191 -8.04 15.56 -18.76
CA LEU A 191 -7.59 14.87 -19.97
C LEU A 191 -6.16 15.29 -20.33
N GLU A 192 -5.88 16.59 -20.37
CA GLU A 192 -4.57 17.16 -20.66
C GLU A 192 -3.51 16.81 -19.63
N SER A 193 -3.88 16.64 -18.36
CA SER A 193 -2.95 16.19 -17.31
C SER A 193 -2.35 14.82 -17.60
N GLY A 194 -3.02 14.01 -18.43
CA GLY A 194 -2.60 12.65 -18.75
C GLY A 194 -2.71 11.67 -17.58
N ILE A 195 -3.44 12.02 -16.51
CA ILE A 195 -3.62 11.10 -15.38
C ILE A 195 -4.34 9.83 -15.82
N ARG A 196 -3.72 8.69 -15.53
CA ARG A 196 -4.28 7.35 -15.72
C ARG A 196 -4.79 6.84 -14.38
N GLY A 197 -5.82 5.99 -14.39
CA GLY A 197 -6.40 5.39 -13.19
C GLY A 197 -5.36 4.63 -12.35
N ARG A 198 -5.31 4.89 -11.03
CA ARG A 198 -4.32 4.34 -10.08
C ARG A 198 -4.74 2.99 -9.47
N GLY A 199 -5.94 2.51 -9.76
CA GLY A 199 -6.43 1.21 -9.29
C GLY A 199 -5.93 -0.02 -10.08
N GLY A 200 -4.93 0.13 -10.97
CA GLY A 200 -4.25 -0.98 -11.64
C GLY A 200 -4.38 -1.01 -13.15
N GLY A 201 -5.56 -0.76 -13.71
CA GLY A 201 -5.81 -0.85 -15.15
C GLY A 201 -5.25 0.31 -15.98
N GLY A 202 -4.90 1.44 -15.36
CA GLY A 202 -4.27 2.56 -16.03
C GLY A 202 -5.08 3.22 -17.15
N PHE A 203 -6.41 3.13 -17.14
CA PHE A 203 -7.25 3.80 -18.14
C PHE A 203 -7.22 5.32 -17.96
N PRO A 204 -7.15 6.14 -19.05
CA PRO A 204 -7.12 7.60 -18.97
C PRO A 204 -8.36 8.16 -18.26
N THR A 205 -8.17 8.86 -17.13
CA THR A 205 -9.26 9.34 -16.26
C THR A 205 -10.16 10.34 -16.97
N GLY A 206 -9.58 11.33 -17.68
CA GLY A 206 -10.34 12.34 -18.41
C GLY A 206 -11.23 11.74 -19.52
N ARG A 207 -10.78 10.67 -20.20
CA ARG A 207 -11.62 9.98 -21.19
C ARG A 207 -12.84 9.30 -20.54
N LYS A 208 -12.67 8.71 -19.37
CA LYS A 208 -13.78 8.09 -18.63
C LYS A 208 -14.82 9.14 -18.26
N TRP A 209 -14.39 10.32 -17.79
CA TRP A 209 -15.29 11.42 -17.45
C TRP A 209 -15.99 11.98 -18.70
N MET A 210 -15.27 12.16 -19.79
CA MET A 210 -15.84 12.59 -21.07
C MET A 210 -16.96 11.66 -21.58
N PHE A 211 -16.76 10.34 -21.49
CA PHE A 211 -17.79 9.37 -21.90
C PHE A 211 -19.05 9.44 -21.06
N ALA A 212 -18.92 9.66 -19.76
CA ALA A 212 -20.10 9.82 -18.88
C ALA A 212 -20.78 11.18 -19.06
N ALA A 213 -20.02 12.26 -19.24
CA ALA A 213 -20.53 13.59 -19.50
C ALA A 213 -21.37 13.63 -20.78
N ALA A 214 -20.90 12.95 -21.85
CA ALA A 214 -21.57 12.87 -23.15
C ALA A 214 -22.92 12.12 -23.13
N GLN A 215 -23.25 11.41 -22.04
CA GLN A 215 -24.54 10.73 -21.91
C GLN A 215 -25.67 11.75 -21.67
N PRO A 216 -26.91 11.42 -22.06
CA PRO A 216 -28.07 12.31 -21.90
C PRO A 216 -28.19 12.88 -20.49
N LYS A 217 -28.75 14.10 -20.39
CA LYS A 217 -29.05 14.73 -19.09
C LYS A 217 -29.96 13.84 -18.25
N GLY A 218 -29.73 13.81 -16.97
CA GLY A 218 -30.47 13.01 -15.99
C GLY A 218 -29.57 12.51 -14.88
N GLN A 219 -30.04 11.56 -14.09
CA GLN A 219 -29.26 11.00 -12.98
C GLN A 219 -27.99 10.34 -13.47
N LYS A 220 -26.86 10.74 -12.90
CA LYS A 220 -25.53 10.13 -13.04
C LYS A 220 -24.93 9.93 -11.67
N TYR A 221 -23.92 9.05 -11.59
CA TYR A 221 -23.27 8.73 -10.30
C TYR A 221 -21.75 8.85 -10.39
N VAL A 222 -21.18 9.26 -9.27
CA VAL A 222 -19.74 9.24 -9.02
C VAL A 222 -19.45 8.17 -7.99
N VAL A 223 -18.57 7.21 -8.30
CA VAL A 223 -18.22 6.13 -7.40
C VAL A 223 -16.71 6.13 -7.15
N CYS A 224 -16.34 6.07 -5.87
CA CYS A 224 -14.98 5.80 -5.46
C CYS A 224 -14.84 4.30 -5.14
N ASN A 225 -13.87 3.67 -5.80
CA ASN A 225 -13.46 2.30 -5.51
C ASN A 225 -12.34 2.35 -4.45
N GLY A 226 -12.69 2.06 -3.21
CA GLY A 226 -11.80 1.87 -2.07
C GLY A 226 -11.75 0.40 -1.62
N ASP A 227 -12.09 -0.55 -2.52
CA ASP A 227 -11.96 -1.99 -2.27
C ASP A 227 -10.52 -2.45 -2.57
N GLU A 228 -9.63 -2.17 -1.65
CA GLU A 228 -8.21 -2.50 -1.72
C GLU A 228 -7.98 -3.90 -1.14
N GLY A 229 -8.06 -4.92 -1.98
CA GLY A 229 -7.99 -6.32 -1.57
C GLY A 229 -6.66 -7.01 -1.87
N ASP A 230 -5.71 -6.38 -2.58
CA ASP A 230 -4.40 -6.96 -2.88
C ASP A 230 -3.61 -7.27 -1.60
N PRO A 231 -3.06 -8.49 -1.43
CA PRO A 231 -2.19 -8.82 -0.30
C PRO A 231 -1.00 -7.86 -0.21
N GLY A 232 -0.90 -7.15 0.92
CA GLY A 232 0.18 -6.17 1.17
C GLY A 232 -0.09 -4.75 0.67
N ALA A 233 -1.16 -4.48 -0.08
CA ALA A 233 -1.55 -3.14 -0.48
C ALA A 233 -2.32 -2.43 0.65
N PHE A 234 -2.00 -1.14 0.91
CA PHE A 234 -2.66 -0.30 1.92
C PHE A 234 -2.54 1.20 1.63
N MET A 235 -2.33 1.59 0.36
CA MET A 235 -2.21 2.98 -0.04
C MET A 235 -3.55 3.72 0.01
N ASP A 236 -4.62 3.11 -0.48
CA ASP A 236 -5.96 3.70 -0.48
C ASP A 236 -6.48 3.87 0.94
N ARG A 237 -6.30 2.84 1.79
CA ARG A 237 -6.59 2.92 3.22
C ARG A 237 -5.85 4.08 3.88
N SER A 238 -4.56 4.25 3.60
CA SER A 238 -3.75 5.31 4.21
C SER A 238 -4.17 6.71 3.79
N ILE A 239 -4.63 6.89 2.55
CA ILE A 239 -5.21 8.16 2.08
C ILE A 239 -6.53 8.43 2.81
N LEU A 240 -7.42 7.44 2.90
CA LEU A 240 -8.70 7.57 3.62
C LEU A 240 -8.50 7.86 5.12
N GLU A 241 -7.48 7.26 5.74
CA GLU A 241 -7.13 7.50 7.14
C GLU A 241 -6.44 8.85 7.36
N GLY A 242 -5.69 9.37 6.38
CA GLY A 242 -4.81 10.53 6.55
C GLY A 242 -5.26 11.81 5.87
N ASP A 243 -6.07 11.72 4.82
CA ASP A 243 -6.55 12.87 4.03
C ASP A 243 -7.93 12.59 3.39
N PRO A 244 -8.98 12.26 4.19
CA PRO A 244 -10.28 11.92 3.66
C PRO A 244 -10.95 13.07 2.90
N HIS A 245 -10.65 14.32 3.24
CA HIS A 245 -11.21 15.49 2.59
C HIS A 245 -10.73 15.66 1.14
N ALA A 246 -9.52 15.20 0.80
CA ALA A 246 -9.04 15.19 -0.57
C ALA A 246 -9.91 14.33 -1.50
N LEU A 247 -10.41 13.20 -0.98
CA LEU A 247 -11.36 12.36 -1.70
C LEU A 247 -12.70 13.07 -1.88
N ILE A 248 -13.24 13.67 -0.82
CA ILE A 248 -14.53 14.37 -0.83
C ILE A 248 -14.52 15.50 -1.86
N GLU A 249 -13.49 16.35 -1.82
CA GLU A 249 -13.29 17.45 -2.77
C GLU A 249 -13.22 16.93 -4.21
N ALA A 250 -12.41 15.90 -4.45
CA ALA A 250 -12.23 15.32 -5.78
C ALA A 250 -13.52 14.70 -6.35
N MET A 251 -14.30 14.02 -5.52
CA MET A 251 -15.58 13.44 -5.96
C MET A 251 -16.62 14.52 -6.28
N ALA A 252 -16.66 15.62 -5.53
CA ALA A 252 -17.52 16.76 -5.84
C ALA A 252 -17.10 17.43 -7.17
N ILE A 253 -15.80 17.61 -7.42
CA ILE A 253 -15.27 18.10 -8.71
C ILE A 253 -15.70 17.17 -9.85
N ALA A 254 -15.57 15.86 -9.67
CA ALA A 254 -16.00 14.88 -10.67
C ALA A 254 -17.52 14.91 -10.90
N GLY A 255 -18.29 15.11 -9.82
CA GLY A 255 -19.76 15.31 -9.90
C GLY A 255 -20.13 16.51 -10.76
N TYR A 256 -19.49 17.65 -10.52
CA TYR A 256 -19.65 18.86 -11.33
C TYR A 256 -19.33 18.61 -12.82
N ALA A 257 -18.19 17.99 -13.08
CA ALA A 257 -17.70 17.74 -14.43
C ALA A 257 -18.65 16.86 -15.28
N ILE A 258 -19.30 15.86 -14.69
CA ILE A 258 -20.17 14.94 -15.45
C ILE A 258 -21.67 15.24 -15.29
N GLY A 259 -22.04 16.21 -14.43
CA GLY A 259 -23.42 16.53 -14.11
C GLY A 259 -24.09 15.50 -13.19
N ALA A 260 -23.36 14.99 -12.20
CA ALA A 260 -23.86 14.08 -11.15
C ALA A 260 -24.01 14.83 -9.82
N ASN A 261 -25.06 14.50 -9.06
CA ASN A 261 -25.32 15.08 -7.75
C ASN A 261 -25.21 14.06 -6.60
N GLN A 262 -24.88 12.80 -6.91
CA GLN A 262 -24.76 11.74 -5.92
C GLN A 262 -23.49 10.92 -6.10
N GLY A 263 -22.76 10.75 -4.99
CA GLY A 263 -21.56 9.92 -4.90
C GLY A 263 -21.71 8.73 -3.95
N TYR A 264 -20.92 7.68 -4.20
CA TYR A 264 -20.75 6.54 -3.30
C TYR A 264 -19.27 6.22 -3.14
N VAL A 265 -18.84 6.00 -1.90
CA VAL A 265 -17.49 5.50 -1.59
C VAL A 265 -17.64 4.06 -1.12
N TYR A 266 -17.14 3.12 -1.90
CA TYR A 266 -17.14 1.71 -1.54
C TYR A 266 -15.83 1.38 -0.82
N VAL A 267 -15.92 1.05 0.47
CA VAL A 267 -14.78 0.79 1.36
C VAL A 267 -14.96 -0.55 2.03
N ARG A 268 -13.87 -1.28 2.25
CA ARG A 268 -13.87 -2.55 2.98
C ARG A 268 -14.28 -2.36 4.45
N ALA A 269 -15.14 -3.24 4.95
CA ALA A 269 -15.55 -3.25 6.37
C ALA A 269 -14.35 -3.50 7.32
N GLU A 270 -13.28 -4.12 6.82
CA GLU A 270 -12.03 -4.37 7.54
C GLU A 270 -11.16 -3.11 7.75
N TYR A 271 -11.61 -1.95 7.25
CA TYR A 271 -10.92 -0.67 7.42
C TYR A 271 -11.69 0.29 8.36
N PRO A 272 -11.94 -0.08 9.64
CA PRO A 272 -12.80 0.69 10.53
C PRO A 272 -12.30 2.12 10.77
N ILE A 273 -10.97 2.34 10.85
CA ILE A 273 -10.41 3.69 11.04
C ILE A 273 -10.70 4.55 9.81
N ALA A 274 -10.49 4.03 8.60
CA ALA A 274 -10.78 4.74 7.36
C ALA A 274 -12.27 5.09 7.24
N VAL A 275 -13.16 4.14 7.56
CA VAL A 275 -14.62 4.35 7.54
C VAL A 275 -15.03 5.44 8.51
N ASN A 276 -14.56 5.39 9.76
CA ASN A 276 -14.91 6.37 10.79
C ASN A 276 -14.41 7.78 10.44
N ARG A 277 -13.15 7.91 10.00
CA ARG A 277 -12.58 9.20 9.60
C ARG A 277 -13.26 9.77 8.36
N LEU A 278 -13.54 8.93 7.37
CA LEU A 278 -14.26 9.37 6.17
C LEU A 278 -15.68 9.81 6.51
N GLN A 279 -16.41 9.09 7.39
CA GLN A 279 -17.74 9.50 7.82
C GLN A 279 -17.71 10.84 8.56
N ALA A 280 -16.77 11.02 9.50
CA ALA A 280 -16.58 12.29 10.20
C ALA A 280 -16.24 13.45 9.24
N ALA A 281 -15.44 13.18 8.21
CA ALA A 281 -15.10 14.15 7.18
C ALA A 281 -16.30 14.53 6.30
N ILE A 282 -17.13 13.56 5.90
CA ILE A 282 -18.39 13.81 5.16
C ILE A 282 -19.32 14.68 5.99
N ASP A 283 -19.52 14.34 7.28
CA ASP A 283 -20.42 15.07 8.16
C ASP A 283 -19.93 16.51 8.42
N SER A 284 -18.62 16.71 8.59
CA SER A 284 -18.04 18.04 8.71
C SER A 284 -18.15 18.86 7.42
N ALA A 285 -17.92 18.24 6.25
CA ALA A 285 -18.10 18.91 4.96
C ALA A 285 -19.57 19.34 4.72
N ARG A 286 -20.55 18.51 5.12
CA ARG A 286 -21.96 18.89 5.08
C ARG A 286 -22.27 20.06 6.01
N LYS A 287 -21.77 20.02 7.24
CA LYS A 287 -21.93 21.09 8.24
C LYS A 287 -21.38 22.42 7.73
N GLU A 288 -20.24 22.37 7.06
CA GLU A 288 -19.60 23.57 6.50
C GLU A 288 -20.15 24.00 5.13
N GLY A 289 -21.14 23.27 4.55
CA GLY A 289 -21.77 23.61 3.27
C GLY A 289 -20.92 23.30 2.03
N LEU A 290 -19.94 22.43 2.21
CA LEU A 290 -19.04 21.95 1.14
C LEU A 290 -19.56 20.66 0.48
N LEU A 291 -20.61 20.07 1.06
CA LEU A 291 -21.47 19.03 0.51
C LEU A 291 -22.94 19.42 0.73
N GLY A 292 -23.84 18.91 -0.10
CA GLY A 292 -25.26 19.20 -0.08
C GLY A 292 -25.67 20.15 -1.20
N LYS A 293 -26.49 21.14 -0.89
CA LYS A 293 -27.05 22.10 -1.87
C LYS A 293 -26.34 23.44 -1.84
N ASN A 294 -26.37 24.13 -2.96
CA ASN A 294 -25.86 25.50 -3.11
C ASN A 294 -24.39 25.67 -2.70
N ILE A 295 -23.54 24.71 -3.08
CA ILE A 295 -22.12 24.71 -2.75
C ILE A 295 -21.46 25.99 -3.26
N PHE A 296 -20.77 26.73 -2.39
CA PHE A 296 -20.20 28.08 -2.64
C PHE A 296 -21.21 29.09 -3.21
N GLY A 297 -22.50 28.97 -2.84
CA GLY A 297 -23.54 29.89 -3.30
C GLY A 297 -23.95 29.71 -4.76
N THR A 298 -23.53 28.64 -5.43
CA THR A 298 -23.92 28.27 -6.78
C THR A 298 -25.12 27.32 -6.80
N ASP A 299 -25.67 27.03 -7.98
CA ASP A 299 -26.73 26.02 -8.14
C ASP A 299 -26.22 24.59 -8.09
N PHE A 300 -24.91 24.38 -7.87
CA PHE A 300 -24.32 23.05 -7.78
C PHE A 300 -24.69 22.37 -6.48
N GLU A 301 -25.17 21.13 -6.61
CA GLU A 301 -25.44 20.23 -5.49
C GLU A 301 -24.69 18.91 -5.67
N PHE A 302 -24.10 18.41 -4.59
CA PHE A 302 -23.46 17.11 -4.56
C PHE A 302 -23.43 16.56 -3.14
N ASP A 303 -23.86 15.31 -2.97
CA ASP A 303 -23.73 14.61 -1.69
C ASP A 303 -23.22 13.19 -1.90
N MET A 304 -22.72 12.55 -0.84
CA MET A 304 -22.14 11.22 -0.94
C MET A 304 -22.44 10.34 0.27
N GLN A 305 -22.31 9.03 0.07
CA GLN A 305 -22.52 8.03 1.11
C GLN A 305 -21.45 6.95 1.05
N ILE A 306 -21.10 6.40 2.21
CA ILE A 306 -20.24 5.22 2.31
C ILE A 306 -21.08 3.96 2.07
N ARG A 307 -20.50 3.01 1.32
CA ARG A 307 -20.99 1.65 1.17
C ARG A 307 -19.89 0.68 1.63
N LEU A 308 -20.24 -0.20 2.56
CA LEU A 308 -19.29 -1.16 3.11
C LEU A 308 -19.26 -2.43 2.26
N GLY A 309 -18.07 -2.80 1.81
CA GLY A 309 -17.80 -4.09 1.18
C GLY A 309 -17.52 -5.16 2.23
N ALA A 310 -17.94 -6.39 1.96
CA ALA A 310 -17.72 -7.54 2.85
C ALA A 310 -16.36 -8.23 2.64
N GLY A 311 -15.36 -7.53 2.06
CA GLY A 311 -13.99 -8.02 1.94
C GLY A 311 -13.68 -8.87 0.71
N ALA A 312 -14.61 -9.10 -0.19
CA ALA A 312 -14.35 -9.89 -1.40
C ALA A 312 -13.52 -9.11 -2.43
N PHE A 313 -12.32 -9.60 -2.77
CA PHE A 313 -11.40 -8.98 -3.73
C PHE A 313 -12.04 -8.74 -5.11
N VAL A 314 -12.94 -9.65 -5.54
CA VAL A 314 -13.69 -9.49 -6.80
C VAL A 314 -14.50 -8.20 -6.86
N CYS A 315 -14.91 -7.64 -5.72
CA CYS A 315 -15.64 -6.37 -5.65
C CYS A 315 -14.78 -5.15 -6.02
N GLY A 316 -13.46 -5.30 -6.13
CA GLY A 316 -12.58 -4.31 -6.76
C GLY A 316 -12.77 -4.19 -8.28
N GLU A 317 -13.35 -5.20 -8.94
CA GLU A 317 -13.75 -5.09 -10.34
C GLU A 317 -14.95 -4.14 -10.48
N GLU A 318 -14.86 -3.18 -11.42
CA GLU A 318 -15.80 -2.04 -11.49
C GLU A 318 -17.28 -2.44 -11.57
N THR A 319 -17.62 -3.51 -12.29
CA THR A 319 -19.01 -3.93 -12.43
C THR A 319 -19.49 -4.81 -11.27
N ALA A 320 -18.62 -5.60 -10.66
CA ALA A 320 -18.91 -6.34 -9.43
C ALA A 320 -19.14 -5.40 -8.25
N LEU A 321 -18.35 -4.33 -8.15
CA LEU A 321 -18.53 -3.27 -7.17
C LEU A 321 -19.92 -2.62 -7.30
N LEU A 322 -20.33 -2.25 -8.52
CA LEU A 322 -21.65 -1.68 -8.76
C LEU A 322 -22.78 -2.64 -8.37
N THR A 323 -22.64 -3.92 -8.71
CA THR A 323 -23.61 -4.96 -8.36
C THR A 323 -23.75 -5.10 -6.83
N SER A 324 -22.63 -5.00 -6.11
CA SER A 324 -22.61 -5.02 -4.65
C SER A 324 -23.28 -3.77 -4.05
N ILE A 325 -23.03 -2.55 -4.57
CA ILE A 325 -23.70 -1.33 -4.13
C ILE A 325 -25.22 -1.42 -4.32
N GLU A 326 -25.68 -2.08 -5.39
CA GLU A 326 -27.09 -2.32 -5.68
C GLU A 326 -27.76 -3.33 -4.75
N GLY A 327 -27.00 -3.94 -3.82
CA GLY A 327 -27.50 -4.92 -2.85
C GLY A 327 -27.57 -6.36 -3.39
N ASN A 328 -26.94 -6.62 -4.52
CA ASN A 328 -26.85 -7.95 -5.10
C ASN A 328 -25.48 -8.58 -4.81
N ARG A 329 -25.32 -9.87 -5.13
CA ARG A 329 -24.02 -10.54 -5.05
C ARG A 329 -23.00 -9.83 -5.94
N GLY A 330 -21.81 -9.54 -5.40
CA GLY A 330 -20.71 -8.86 -6.11
C GLY A 330 -20.14 -9.70 -7.25
N GLU A 331 -20.84 -9.73 -8.36
CA GLU A 331 -20.47 -10.47 -9.56
C GLU A 331 -20.30 -9.52 -10.75
N PRO A 332 -19.26 -9.74 -11.60
CA PRO A 332 -19.03 -8.92 -12.79
C PRO A 332 -20.17 -9.03 -13.80
N ARG A 333 -20.39 -7.94 -14.54
CA ARG A 333 -21.30 -7.88 -15.68
C ARG A 333 -20.50 -7.91 -16.99
N PRO A 334 -21.09 -8.47 -18.07
CA PRO A 334 -20.50 -8.37 -19.41
C PRO A 334 -20.37 -6.89 -19.84
N ARG A 335 -19.28 -6.57 -20.53
CA ARG A 335 -19.04 -5.28 -21.18
C ARG A 335 -18.84 -5.51 -22.68
N PRO A 336 -19.37 -4.66 -23.58
CA PRO A 336 -20.23 -3.52 -23.38
C PRO A 336 -21.66 -3.86 -22.89
N PRO A 337 -22.44 -2.91 -22.30
CA PRO A 337 -22.09 -1.51 -22.12
C PRO A 337 -21.14 -1.28 -20.94
N PHE A 338 -20.27 -0.27 -21.07
CA PHE A 338 -19.37 0.16 -19.97
C PHE A 338 -20.13 1.02 -18.95
N PRO A 339 -19.67 1.10 -17.68
CA PRO A 339 -20.33 1.86 -16.62
C PRO A 339 -20.56 3.33 -16.94
N ALA A 340 -19.68 3.97 -17.72
CA ALA A 340 -19.86 5.35 -18.19
C ALA A 340 -21.16 5.54 -19.00
N VAL A 341 -21.70 4.46 -19.59
CA VAL A 341 -22.97 4.45 -20.35
C VAL A 341 -24.11 3.87 -19.51
N LYS A 342 -23.86 2.74 -18.85
CA LYS A 342 -24.87 2.02 -18.07
C LYS A 342 -24.21 1.35 -16.85
N GLY A 343 -24.07 2.11 -15.79
CA GLY A 343 -23.46 1.70 -14.54
C GLY A 343 -24.44 1.46 -13.40
N LEU A 344 -24.26 2.16 -12.28
CA LEU A 344 -25.04 2.02 -11.06
C LEU A 344 -26.53 2.31 -11.30
N PHE A 345 -27.39 1.40 -10.86
CA PHE A 345 -28.85 1.45 -11.09
C PHE A 345 -29.23 1.69 -12.57
N GLY A 346 -28.38 1.22 -13.48
CA GLY A 346 -28.59 1.40 -14.92
C GLY A 346 -28.33 2.81 -15.44
N LYS A 347 -27.69 3.69 -14.68
CA LYS A 347 -27.40 5.08 -15.02
C LYS A 347 -25.92 5.28 -15.35
N PRO A 348 -25.56 6.31 -16.13
CA PRO A 348 -24.16 6.62 -16.40
C PRO A 348 -23.38 6.85 -15.11
N THR A 349 -22.23 6.19 -14.97
CA THR A 349 -21.45 6.17 -13.73
C THR A 349 -19.96 6.22 -14.04
N ILE A 350 -19.24 7.12 -13.37
CA ILE A 350 -17.79 7.05 -13.34
C ILE A 350 -17.33 6.34 -12.07
N ILE A 351 -16.29 5.51 -12.23
CA ILE A 351 -15.66 4.79 -11.12
C ILE A 351 -14.17 5.09 -11.18
N ASN A 352 -13.63 5.66 -10.12
CA ASN A 352 -12.20 5.87 -9.96
C ASN A 352 -11.73 5.35 -8.59
N ASN A 353 -10.47 4.94 -8.53
CA ASN A 353 -9.80 4.52 -7.31
C ASN A 353 -9.50 5.73 -6.40
N VAL A 354 -9.29 5.49 -5.10
CA VAL A 354 -8.98 6.51 -4.08
C VAL A 354 -7.76 7.36 -4.44
N GLU A 355 -6.63 6.71 -4.79
CA GLU A 355 -5.40 7.43 -5.17
C GLU A 355 -5.61 8.28 -6.43
N THR A 356 -6.42 7.81 -7.38
CA THR A 356 -6.77 8.62 -8.56
C THR A 356 -7.45 9.92 -8.15
N TYR A 357 -8.48 9.84 -7.30
CA TYR A 357 -9.18 11.02 -6.81
C TYR A 357 -8.26 11.95 -6.00
N ALA A 358 -7.40 11.44 -5.14
CA ALA A 358 -6.50 12.25 -4.31
C ALA A 358 -5.57 13.19 -5.12
N ASN A 359 -5.32 12.88 -6.40
CA ASN A 359 -4.54 13.71 -7.31
C ASN A 359 -5.35 14.86 -7.92
N ILE A 360 -6.67 14.73 -8.07
CA ILE A 360 -7.52 15.66 -8.82
C ILE A 360 -7.46 17.11 -8.29
N PRO A 361 -7.59 17.38 -6.97
CA PRO A 361 -7.52 18.74 -6.45
C PRO A 361 -6.21 19.45 -6.81
N GLN A 362 -5.09 18.73 -6.75
CA GLN A 362 -3.78 19.30 -7.08
C GLN A 362 -3.62 19.58 -8.57
N ILE A 363 -4.20 18.75 -9.45
CA ILE A 363 -4.22 18.99 -10.90
C ILE A 363 -5.01 20.26 -11.22
N ILE A 364 -6.18 20.44 -10.59
CA ILE A 364 -7.01 21.65 -10.81
C ILE A 364 -6.31 22.92 -10.31
N LEU A 365 -5.65 22.85 -9.14
CA LEU A 365 -4.99 24.03 -8.55
C LEU A 365 -3.70 24.40 -9.29
N LYS A 366 -2.87 23.43 -9.63
CA LYS A 366 -1.54 23.65 -10.20
C LYS A 366 -1.48 23.57 -11.73
N GLY A 367 -2.55 23.06 -12.34
CA GLY A 367 -2.67 22.90 -13.78
C GLY A 367 -2.16 21.57 -14.33
N ALA A 368 -2.61 21.23 -15.53
CA ALA A 368 -2.25 20.00 -16.23
C ALA A 368 -0.73 19.88 -16.48
N ASP A 369 -0.08 20.96 -16.87
CA ASP A 369 1.35 20.98 -17.18
C ASP A 369 2.22 20.65 -15.97
N TRP A 370 1.82 21.13 -14.78
CA TRP A 370 2.50 20.75 -13.55
C TRP A 370 2.46 19.22 -13.32
N PHE A 371 1.31 18.59 -13.54
CA PHE A 371 1.20 17.15 -13.37
C PHE A 371 1.97 16.38 -14.45
N LYS A 372 1.94 16.86 -15.71
CA LYS A 372 2.70 16.30 -16.82
C LYS A 372 4.22 16.43 -16.66
N SER A 373 4.69 17.39 -15.87
CA SER A 373 6.14 17.55 -15.60
C SER A 373 6.74 16.39 -14.80
N MET A 374 5.90 15.51 -14.25
CA MET A 374 6.27 14.32 -13.52
C MET A 374 5.94 13.07 -14.34
N GLY A 375 6.77 12.03 -14.20
CA GLY A 375 6.52 10.75 -14.86
C GLY A 375 7.15 10.64 -16.25
N THR A 376 6.73 9.59 -16.97
CA THR A 376 7.20 9.29 -18.34
C THR A 376 6.29 9.94 -19.39
N GLU A 377 6.65 9.81 -20.65
CA GLU A 377 5.85 10.35 -21.77
C GLU A 377 4.41 9.78 -21.77
N LYS A 378 4.24 8.48 -21.49
CA LYS A 378 2.95 7.78 -21.53
C LYS A 378 2.28 7.61 -20.16
N SER A 379 3.02 7.75 -19.06
CA SER A 379 2.54 7.57 -17.71
C SER A 379 2.89 8.78 -16.86
N LYS A 380 1.98 9.74 -16.79
CA LYS A 380 2.19 11.02 -16.09
C LYS A 380 1.94 10.93 -14.59
N GLY A 381 2.60 11.82 -13.85
CA GLY A 381 2.41 12.01 -12.42
C GLY A 381 3.20 11.03 -11.56
N THR A 382 2.69 10.81 -10.35
CA THR A 382 3.26 9.94 -9.34
C THR A 382 2.43 8.66 -9.15
N LYS A 383 3.00 7.68 -8.45
CA LYS A 383 2.31 6.47 -8.00
C LYS A 383 2.72 6.13 -6.58
N VAL A 384 1.74 5.77 -5.77
CA VAL A 384 2.00 5.24 -4.42
C VAL A 384 2.24 3.74 -4.49
N PHE A 385 3.33 3.28 -3.84
CA PHE A 385 3.64 1.86 -3.69
C PHE A 385 3.67 1.45 -2.23
N ALA A 386 3.10 0.28 -1.95
CA ALA A 386 3.29 -0.43 -0.69
C ALA A 386 4.49 -1.36 -0.85
N LEU A 387 5.63 -0.99 -0.25
CA LEU A 387 6.84 -1.79 -0.25
C LEU A 387 6.75 -2.86 0.84
N GLY A 388 6.96 -4.11 0.45
CA GLY A 388 6.92 -5.25 1.35
C GLY A 388 7.86 -6.38 0.93
N GLY A 389 7.82 -7.49 1.69
CA GLY A 389 8.66 -8.65 1.45
C GLY A 389 10.06 -8.52 2.05
N LYS A 390 11.07 -8.90 1.31
CA LYS A 390 12.48 -8.92 1.73
C LYS A 390 13.17 -7.58 1.46
N ILE A 391 12.74 -6.54 2.16
CA ILE A 391 13.25 -5.17 2.04
C ILE A 391 13.45 -4.55 3.42
N THR A 392 14.45 -3.68 3.55
CA THR A 392 14.81 -3.08 4.85
C THR A 392 13.72 -2.14 5.34
N ASN A 393 13.27 -1.20 4.50
CA ASN A 393 12.27 -0.18 4.84
C ASN A 393 10.92 -0.57 4.25
N THR A 394 10.13 -1.33 5.00
CA THR A 394 8.74 -1.65 4.64
C THR A 394 7.85 -0.45 4.91
N GLY A 395 7.02 -0.07 3.91
CA GLY A 395 6.11 1.06 4.08
C GLY A 395 5.47 1.56 2.79
N LEU A 396 4.97 2.81 2.83
CA LEU A 396 4.39 3.50 1.67
C LEU A 396 5.38 4.51 1.10
N VAL A 397 5.57 4.45 -0.21
CA VAL A 397 6.39 5.42 -0.95
C VAL A 397 5.60 5.98 -2.13
N GLU A 398 5.73 7.28 -2.36
CA GLU A 398 5.16 7.92 -3.55
C GLU A 398 6.27 8.47 -4.43
N ILE A 399 6.38 7.93 -5.63
CA ILE A 399 7.45 8.21 -6.58
C ILE A 399 6.91 8.67 -7.92
N PRO A 400 7.65 9.49 -8.68
CA PRO A 400 7.32 9.75 -10.07
C PRO A 400 7.28 8.45 -10.88
N MET A 401 6.34 8.34 -11.80
CA MET A 401 6.38 7.25 -12.79
C MET A 401 7.69 7.30 -13.56
N GLY A 402 8.28 6.13 -13.89
CA GLY A 402 9.57 6.04 -14.55
C GLY A 402 10.77 5.94 -13.59
N THR A 403 10.57 6.06 -12.27
CA THR A 403 11.60 5.67 -11.29
C THR A 403 11.92 4.20 -11.48
N THR A 404 13.20 3.83 -11.51
CA THR A 404 13.59 2.44 -11.74
C THR A 404 13.31 1.54 -10.52
N LEU A 405 13.07 0.25 -10.79
CA LEU A 405 12.87 -0.73 -9.71
C LEU A 405 14.08 -0.78 -8.77
N ARG A 406 15.30 -0.64 -9.31
CA ARG A 406 16.54 -0.57 -8.52
C ARG A 406 16.55 0.62 -7.56
N GLU A 407 16.23 1.83 -8.04
CA GLU A 407 16.16 3.02 -7.18
C GLU A 407 15.16 2.84 -6.04
N VAL A 408 13.99 2.26 -6.34
CA VAL A 408 12.96 2.00 -5.32
C VAL A 408 13.46 1.02 -4.28
N VAL A 409 14.10 -0.08 -4.68
CA VAL A 409 14.54 -1.12 -3.75
C VAL A 409 15.78 -0.71 -2.98
N GLU A 410 16.82 -0.22 -3.67
CA GLU A 410 18.13 0.05 -3.04
C GLU A 410 18.15 1.38 -2.29
N GLU A 411 17.66 2.45 -2.93
CA GLU A 411 17.86 3.79 -2.41
C GLU A 411 16.73 4.24 -1.47
N ILE A 412 15.49 3.92 -1.81
CA ILE A 412 14.33 4.26 -0.98
C ILE A 412 14.07 3.15 0.04
N GLY A 413 14.02 1.90 -0.42
CA GLY A 413 13.74 0.72 0.38
C GLY A 413 14.89 0.26 1.27
N GLY A 414 16.10 0.81 1.10
CA GLY A 414 17.28 0.47 1.91
C GLY A 414 17.87 -0.91 1.60
N GLY A 415 17.57 -1.48 0.44
CA GLY A 415 18.10 -2.74 -0.07
C GLY A 415 17.57 -3.99 0.64
N ILE A 416 18.17 -5.12 0.28
CA ILE A 416 17.83 -6.44 0.84
C ILE A 416 18.52 -6.62 2.20
N PRO A 417 17.81 -6.99 3.27
CA PRO A 417 18.40 -7.13 4.59
C PRO A 417 19.39 -8.31 4.66
N ASN A 418 20.29 -8.26 5.65
CA ASN A 418 21.27 -9.31 5.98
C ASN A 418 22.28 -9.62 4.85
N GLY A 419 22.55 -8.67 3.94
CA GLY A 419 23.54 -8.84 2.87
C GLY A 419 23.13 -9.84 1.79
N LYS A 420 21.87 -10.22 1.72
CA LYS A 420 21.34 -11.11 0.68
C LYS A 420 21.17 -10.37 -0.64
N LYS A 421 21.04 -11.15 -1.72
CA LYS A 421 20.89 -10.61 -3.06
C LYS A 421 19.42 -10.46 -3.44
N PHE A 422 19.13 -9.41 -4.19
CA PHE A 422 17.83 -9.24 -4.86
C PHE A 422 17.65 -10.38 -5.89
N LYS A 423 16.51 -11.06 -5.81
CA LYS A 423 16.13 -12.12 -6.74
C LYS A 423 15.08 -11.64 -7.74
N ALA A 424 14.02 -11.03 -7.22
CA ALA A 424 12.89 -10.58 -8.02
C ALA A 424 12.00 -9.60 -7.23
N ALA A 425 11.09 -8.94 -7.94
CA ALA A 425 9.99 -8.21 -7.33
C ALA A 425 8.66 -8.54 -8.02
N GLN A 426 7.62 -8.76 -7.22
CA GLN A 426 6.24 -8.89 -7.71
C GLN A 426 5.59 -7.51 -7.70
N THR A 427 5.10 -7.04 -8.85
CA THR A 427 4.27 -5.84 -8.95
C THR A 427 2.82 -6.23 -9.26
N GLY A 428 1.86 -5.43 -8.79
CA GLY A 428 0.44 -5.65 -9.07
C GLY A 428 -0.22 -6.81 -8.31
N GLY A 429 0.41 -7.30 -7.25
CA GLY A 429 -0.14 -8.37 -6.42
C GLY A 429 -0.47 -9.65 -7.21
N PRO A 430 -1.59 -10.33 -6.92
CA PRO A 430 -2.00 -11.56 -7.60
C PRO A 430 -2.40 -11.35 -9.07
N SER A 431 -2.60 -10.12 -9.50
CA SER A 431 -2.92 -9.78 -10.89
C SER A 431 -1.68 -9.46 -11.75
N GLY A 432 -0.54 -9.20 -11.10
CA GLY A 432 0.69 -8.80 -11.76
C GLY A 432 1.65 -9.95 -12.05
N GLY A 433 2.90 -9.60 -12.31
CA GLY A 433 3.95 -10.57 -12.64
C GLY A 433 5.24 -10.30 -11.89
N CYS A 434 6.12 -11.28 -11.94
CA CYS A 434 7.41 -11.26 -11.29
C CYS A 434 8.49 -10.70 -12.22
N ILE A 435 9.21 -9.67 -11.76
CA ILE A 435 10.33 -9.03 -12.47
C ILE A 435 11.63 -9.58 -11.91
N PRO A 436 12.44 -10.32 -12.69
CA PRO A 436 13.69 -10.93 -12.21
C PRO A 436 14.83 -9.92 -12.08
N ALA A 437 15.89 -10.31 -11.37
CA ALA A 437 17.08 -9.49 -11.18
C ALA A 437 17.76 -9.04 -12.50
N SER A 438 17.65 -9.81 -13.57
CA SER A 438 18.14 -9.43 -14.90
C SER A 438 17.46 -8.20 -15.50
N LYS A 439 16.30 -7.81 -14.95
CA LYS A 439 15.48 -6.65 -15.37
C LYS A 439 15.35 -5.60 -14.26
N TYR A 440 16.32 -5.55 -13.35
CA TYR A 440 16.27 -4.71 -12.14
C TYR A 440 16.20 -3.21 -12.43
N ASP A 441 16.73 -2.77 -13.59
CA ASP A 441 16.74 -1.37 -14.01
C ASP A 441 15.51 -0.95 -14.82
N VAL A 442 14.44 -1.77 -14.82
CA VAL A 442 13.20 -1.41 -15.50
C VAL A 442 12.58 -0.16 -14.86
N GLU A 443 12.16 0.78 -15.70
CA GLU A 443 11.35 1.92 -15.28
C GLU A 443 9.95 1.46 -14.88
N ILE A 444 9.49 1.87 -13.70
CA ILE A 444 8.18 1.52 -13.18
C ILE A 444 7.14 2.46 -13.78
N ASP A 445 6.50 2.04 -14.85
CA ASP A 445 5.33 2.67 -15.43
C ASP A 445 4.37 1.63 -16.03
N TYR A 446 3.19 2.05 -16.52
CA TYR A 446 2.18 1.11 -17.01
C TYR A 446 2.65 0.29 -18.21
N ASP A 447 3.30 0.95 -19.17
CA ASP A 447 3.64 0.32 -20.45
C ASP A 447 4.89 -0.56 -20.32
N ASN A 448 5.90 -0.10 -19.57
CA ASN A 448 7.11 -0.86 -19.32
C ASN A 448 6.83 -2.13 -18.51
N LEU A 449 5.98 -2.05 -17.47
CA LEU A 449 5.63 -3.23 -16.68
C LEU A 449 4.84 -4.27 -17.51
N ILE A 450 3.91 -3.81 -18.36
CA ILE A 450 3.19 -4.70 -19.29
C ILE A 450 4.16 -5.38 -20.25
N ALA A 451 5.13 -4.66 -20.80
CA ALA A 451 6.16 -5.21 -21.67
C ALA A 451 7.04 -6.30 -21.01
N GLN A 452 7.14 -6.24 -19.67
CA GLN A 452 7.85 -7.27 -18.88
C GLN A 452 6.95 -8.45 -18.45
N GLY A 453 5.69 -8.51 -18.92
CA GLY A 453 4.73 -9.55 -18.52
C GLY A 453 4.15 -9.36 -17.12
N SER A 454 4.27 -8.14 -16.59
CA SER A 454 3.68 -7.75 -15.32
C SER A 454 2.61 -6.66 -15.51
N MET A 455 2.18 -6.00 -14.44
CA MET A 455 1.32 -4.82 -14.48
C MET A 455 1.54 -3.95 -13.25
N MET A 456 1.09 -2.69 -13.32
CA MET A 456 1.17 -1.76 -12.20
C MET A 456 0.35 -2.24 -10.99
N GLY A 457 -0.84 -2.76 -11.23
CA GLY A 457 -1.78 -3.09 -10.17
C GLY A 457 -2.15 -1.87 -9.34
N SER A 458 -2.63 -2.11 -8.13
CA SER A 458 -2.94 -1.05 -7.17
C SER A 458 -1.69 -0.37 -6.60
N GLY A 459 -0.51 -0.99 -6.71
CA GLY A 459 0.77 -0.47 -6.23
C GLY A 459 1.43 -1.36 -5.17
N GLY A 460 0.98 -2.60 -5.01
CA GLY A 460 1.72 -3.59 -4.23
C GLY A 460 3.07 -3.91 -4.88
N LEU A 461 4.16 -3.79 -4.13
CA LEU A 461 5.52 -4.14 -4.57
C LEU A 461 6.17 -5.04 -3.52
N ILE A 462 6.23 -6.34 -3.83
CA ILE A 462 6.77 -7.37 -2.93
C ILE A 462 8.16 -7.76 -3.42
N VAL A 463 9.17 -7.45 -2.62
CA VAL A 463 10.58 -7.72 -2.92
C VAL A 463 10.97 -9.09 -2.40
N MET A 464 11.78 -9.82 -3.16
CA MET A 464 12.20 -11.19 -2.90
C MET A 464 13.72 -11.31 -2.94
N ASP A 465 14.25 -12.09 -1.99
CA ASP A 465 15.66 -12.46 -1.91
C ASP A 465 15.94 -13.85 -2.51
N GLU A 466 17.18 -14.24 -2.50
CA GLU A 466 17.68 -15.52 -3.02
C GLU A 466 17.06 -16.76 -2.32
N ASP A 467 16.53 -16.60 -1.11
CA ASP A 467 15.86 -17.68 -0.35
C ASP A 467 14.36 -17.80 -0.65
N THR A 468 13.84 -17.07 -1.61
CA THR A 468 12.44 -17.14 -2.02
C THR A 468 12.26 -18.19 -3.13
N CYS A 469 11.36 -19.15 -2.92
CA CYS A 469 10.98 -20.13 -3.95
C CYS A 469 9.94 -19.52 -4.91
N MET A 470 10.26 -19.48 -6.19
CA MET A 470 9.39 -18.85 -7.19
C MET A 470 8.18 -19.71 -7.54
N VAL A 471 8.30 -21.04 -7.40
CA VAL A 471 7.18 -21.98 -7.60
C VAL A 471 6.15 -21.87 -6.48
N ASP A 472 6.62 -21.78 -5.23
CA ASP A 472 5.78 -21.59 -4.05
C ASP A 472 5.11 -20.20 -4.05
N LEU A 473 5.82 -19.16 -4.53
CA LEU A 473 5.28 -17.84 -4.72
C LEU A 473 4.12 -17.81 -5.72
N ALA A 474 4.28 -18.47 -6.86
CA ALA A 474 3.23 -18.60 -7.87
C ALA A 474 2.01 -19.33 -7.30
N LYS A 475 2.25 -20.41 -6.54
CA LYS A 475 1.21 -21.15 -5.82
C LYS A 475 0.46 -20.25 -4.83
N PHE A 476 1.16 -19.49 -4.00
CA PHE A 476 0.57 -18.57 -3.02
C PHE A 476 -0.39 -17.55 -3.65
N PHE A 477 0.01 -16.89 -4.74
CA PHE A 477 -0.87 -15.94 -5.43
C PHE A 477 -2.06 -16.61 -6.09
N LEU A 478 -1.87 -17.84 -6.56
CA LEU A 478 -2.96 -18.58 -7.17
C LEU A 478 -3.96 -19.11 -6.14
N GLU A 479 -3.50 -19.56 -4.96
CA GLU A 479 -4.36 -19.91 -3.81
C GLU A 479 -5.28 -18.74 -3.47
N PHE A 480 -4.71 -17.55 -3.30
CA PHE A 480 -5.49 -16.33 -3.07
C PHE A 480 -6.54 -16.10 -4.16
N THR A 481 -6.18 -16.26 -5.45
CA THR A 481 -7.12 -16.02 -6.55
C THR A 481 -8.23 -17.08 -6.60
N VAL A 482 -7.93 -18.32 -6.25
CA VAL A 482 -8.93 -19.41 -6.15
C VAL A 482 -9.95 -19.07 -5.07
N ASP A 483 -9.50 -18.63 -3.90
CA ASP A 483 -10.37 -18.27 -2.76
C ASP A 483 -11.24 -17.05 -3.08
N GLU A 484 -10.73 -16.09 -3.84
CA GLU A 484 -11.39 -14.83 -4.18
C GLU A 484 -12.24 -14.91 -5.47
N SER A 485 -12.27 -16.03 -6.14
CA SER A 485 -13.08 -16.21 -7.34
C SER A 485 -14.59 -16.16 -7.02
N CYS A 486 -15.34 -15.29 -7.72
CA CYS A 486 -16.80 -15.23 -7.56
C CYS A 486 -17.52 -16.50 -8.07
N GLY A 487 -16.84 -17.39 -8.78
CA GLY A 487 -17.37 -18.64 -9.31
C GLY A 487 -18.27 -18.49 -10.54
N LYS A 488 -18.44 -17.29 -11.11
CA LYS A 488 -19.40 -17.05 -12.21
C LYS A 488 -19.00 -17.73 -13.52
N CYS A 489 -17.76 -17.57 -13.98
CA CYS A 489 -17.32 -18.13 -15.25
C CYS A 489 -16.43 -19.38 -15.06
N ALA A 490 -16.65 -20.40 -15.89
CA ALA A 490 -15.94 -21.69 -15.81
C ALA A 490 -14.42 -21.58 -15.94
N PRO A 491 -13.84 -20.76 -16.85
CA PRO A 491 -12.39 -20.64 -16.97
C PRO A 491 -11.71 -20.21 -15.66
N CYS A 492 -12.27 -19.23 -14.94
CA CYS A 492 -11.78 -18.83 -13.62
C CYS A 492 -12.09 -19.89 -12.56
N ARG A 493 -13.37 -20.23 -12.33
CA ARG A 493 -13.81 -21.13 -11.26
C ARG A 493 -13.13 -22.50 -11.27
N ILE A 494 -12.99 -23.12 -12.45
CA ILE A 494 -12.41 -24.46 -12.60
C ILE A 494 -10.93 -24.37 -12.95
N GLY A 495 -10.56 -23.50 -13.89
CA GLY A 495 -9.21 -23.44 -14.43
C GLY A 495 -8.19 -23.03 -13.38
N THR A 496 -8.48 -22.03 -12.52
CA THR A 496 -7.54 -21.62 -11.45
C THR A 496 -7.30 -22.74 -10.44
N VAL A 497 -8.34 -23.52 -10.09
CA VAL A 497 -8.20 -24.70 -9.22
C VAL A 497 -7.29 -25.74 -9.87
N ARG A 498 -7.45 -26.01 -11.17
CA ARG A 498 -6.58 -26.96 -11.88
C ARG A 498 -5.13 -26.51 -11.97
N LEU A 499 -4.88 -25.22 -12.19
CA LEU A 499 -3.53 -24.65 -12.10
C LEU A 499 -2.93 -24.87 -10.70
N LEU A 500 -3.72 -24.62 -9.65
CA LEU A 500 -3.29 -24.79 -8.27
C LEU A 500 -2.96 -26.25 -7.94
N GLU A 501 -3.75 -27.19 -8.43
CA GLU A 501 -3.47 -28.62 -8.27
C GLU A 501 -2.13 -29.02 -8.89
N ILE A 502 -1.80 -28.50 -10.09
CA ILE A 502 -0.52 -28.76 -10.76
C ILE A 502 0.64 -28.16 -9.96
N LEU A 503 0.54 -26.90 -9.52
CA LEU A 503 1.58 -26.25 -8.69
C LEU A 503 1.76 -26.98 -7.36
N THR A 504 0.68 -27.46 -6.75
CA THR A 504 0.72 -28.26 -5.52
C THR A 504 1.46 -29.57 -5.76
N LYS A 505 1.12 -30.30 -6.85
CA LYS A 505 1.81 -31.53 -7.29
C LYS A 505 3.33 -31.30 -7.42
N ILE A 506 3.75 -30.16 -8.04
CA ILE A 506 5.15 -29.82 -8.23
C ILE A 506 5.84 -29.50 -6.88
N THR A 507 5.23 -28.67 -6.03
CA THR A 507 5.81 -28.27 -4.73
C THR A 507 5.85 -29.42 -3.71
N GLU A 508 5.04 -30.45 -3.90
CA GLU A 508 5.04 -31.70 -3.12
C GLU A 508 6.02 -32.76 -3.64
N GLY A 509 6.70 -32.52 -4.77
CA GLY A 509 7.69 -33.42 -5.34
C GLY A 509 7.12 -34.47 -6.28
N ASN A 510 5.84 -34.41 -6.60
CA ASN A 510 5.14 -35.36 -7.48
C ASN A 510 5.00 -34.85 -8.93
N GLY A 511 5.58 -33.66 -9.22
CA GLY A 511 5.53 -33.05 -10.56
C GLY A 511 6.25 -33.86 -11.62
N GLU A 512 5.77 -33.72 -12.85
CA GLU A 512 6.29 -34.30 -14.08
C GLU A 512 6.60 -33.20 -15.10
N MET A 513 7.51 -33.42 -16.05
CA MET A 513 7.90 -32.39 -17.03
C MET A 513 6.73 -31.91 -17.90
N GLU A 514 5.79 -32.77 -18.19
CA GLU A 514 4.55 -32.47 -18.93
C GLU A 514 3.63 -31.48 -18.18
N ASP A 515 3.77 -31.39 -16.86
CA ASP A 515 2.99 -30.44 -16.06
C ASP A 515 3.34 -29.00 -16.41
N LEU A 516 4.56 -28.71 -16.88
CA LEU A 516 4.96 -27.38 -17.30
C LEU A 516 4.20 -26.92 -18.55
N ASP A 517 4.05 -27.80 -19.54
CA ASP A 517 3.31 -27.49 -20.76
C ASP A 517 1.81 -27.30 -20.44
N LYS A 518 1.26 -28.17 -19.56
CA LYS A 518 -0.12 -28.05 -19.08
C LYS A 518 -0.38 -26.75 -18.33
N LEU A 519 0.58 -26.30 -17.48
CA LEU A 519 0.49 -25.01 -16.79
C LEU A 519 0.41 -23.86 -17.79
N GLU A 520 1.28 -23.83 -18.79
CA GLU A 520 1.34 -22.76 -19.79
C GLU A 520 0.07 -22.72 -20.65
N GLU A 521 -0.38 -23.87 -21.17
CA GLU A 521 -1.59 -23.98 -21.98
C GLU A 521 -2.83 -23.52 -21.20
N LEU A 522 -3.04 -24.09 -20.00
CA LEU A 522 -4.20 -23.79 -19.18
C LEU A 522 -4.19 -22.34 -18.70
N ALA A 523 -3.03 -21.77 -18.33
CA ALA A 523 -2.87 -20.39 -17.96
C ALA A 523 -3.30 -19.43 -19.09
N ASN A 524 -2.85 -19.70 -20.32
CA ASN A 524 -3.23 -18.90 -21.48
C ASN A 524 -4.73 -19.03 -21.82
N TYR A 525 -5.31 -20.21 -21.65
CA TYR A 525 -6.74 -20.41 -21.84
C TYR A 525 -7.57 -19.61 -20.81
N ILE A 526 -7.21 -19.66 -19.53
CA ILE A 526 -7.90 -18.90 -18.46
C ILE A 526 -7.82 -17.41 -18.74
N LYS A 527 -6.62 -16.91 -19.12
CA LYS A 527 -6.38 -15.52 -19.45
C LYS A 527 -7.27 -15.01 -20.58
N SER A 528 -7.45 -15.79 -21.63
CA SER A 528 -8.22 -15.40 -22.81
C SER A 528 -9.73 -15.58 -22.66
N ALA A 529 -10.19 -16.57 -21.88
CA ALA A 529 -11.59 -16.97 -21.81
C ALA A 529 -12.34 -16.46 -20.56
N SER A 530 -11.65 -15.88 -19.57
CA SER A 530 -12.30 -15.38 -18.35
C SER A 530 -13.10 -14.09 -18.59
N LEU A 531 -14.22 -13.95 -17.88
CA LEU A 531 -15.16 -12.84 -18.05
C LEU A 531 -14.60 -11.49 -17.59
N CYS A 532 -13.86 -11.44 -16.49
CA CYS A 532 -13.37 -10.21 -15.86
C CYS A 532 -11.88 -10.24 -15.57
N GLY A 533 -11.34 -9.06 -15.16
CA GLY A 533 -9.92 -8.87 -14.87
C GLY A 533 -9.34 -9.86 -13.86
N LEU A 534 -10.10 -10.30 -12.85
CA LEU A 534 -9.62 -11.27 -11.85
C LEU A 534 -9.16 -12.55 -12.54
N GLY A 535 -10.02 -13.22 -13.31
CA GLY A 535 -9.64 -14.45 -14.00
C GLY A 535 -8.65 -14.22 -15.15
N GLN A 536 -8.75 -13.08 -15.86
CA GLN A 536 -7.82 -12.74 -16.95
C GLN A 536 -6.39 -12.51 -16.46
N THR A 537 -6.19 -12.10 -15.22
CA THR A 537 -4.88 -11.80 -14.66
C THR A 537 -4.36 -12.86 -13.68
N ALA A 538 -5.23 -13.71 -13.14
CA ALA A 538 -4.89 -14.79 -12.20
C ALA A 538 -3.67 -15.64 -12.65
N PRO A 539 -3.50 -15.98 -13.96
CA PRO A 539 -2.36 -16.75 -14.42
C PRO A 539 -1.04 -15.97 -14.52
N ASN A 540 -1.05 -14.63 -14.41
CA ASN A 540 0.16 -13.83 -14.63
C ASN A 540 1.33 -14.20 -13.71
N PRO A 541 1.15 -14.41 -12.38
CA PRO A 541 2.24 -14.86 -11.52
C PRO A 541 2.82 -16.21 -11.95
N VAL A 542 1.98 -17.14 -12.38
CA VAL A 542 2.41 -18.46 -12.89
C VAL A 542 3.22 -18.30 -14.17
N LEU A 543 2.68 -17.59 -15.17
CA LEU A 543 3.35 -17.39 -16.46
C LEU A 543 4.67 -16.65 -16.32
N SER A 544 4.72 -15.60 -15.49
CA SER A 544 5.95 -14.80 -15.29
C SER A 544 7.03 -15.56 -14.53
N THR A 545 6.67 -16.36 -13.53
CA THR A 545 7.65 -17.21 -12.82
C THR A 545 8.11 -18.38 -13.68
N LEU A 546 7.23 -19.00 -14.45
CA LEU A 546 7.59 -20.05 -15.38
C LEU A 546 8.54 -19.56 -16.48
N ALA A 547 8.30 -18.34 -17.01
CA ALA A 547 9.15 -17.75 -18.03
C ALA A 547 10.54 -17.34 -17.53
N ASN A 548 10.63 -16.80 -16.30
CA ASN A 548 11.87 -16.22 -15.77
C ASN A 548 12.66 -17.15 -14.83
N PHE A 549 12.04 -18.22 -14.29
CA PHE A 549 12.63 -19.13 -13.30
C PHE A 549 12.29 -20.59 -13.61
N ARG A 550 12.28 -20.97 -14.89
CA ARG A 550 11.95 -22.33 -15.35
C ARG A 550 12.90 -23.37 -14.76
N ASP A 551 14.13 -23.01 -14.50
CA ASP A 551 15.13 -23.83 -13.84
C ASP A 551 14.71 -24.27 -12.42
N GLU A 552 14.05 -23.41 -11.65
CA GLU A 552 13.50 -23.79 -10.34
C GLU A 552 12.38 -24.83 -10.46
N TYR A 553 11.51 -24.68 -11.45
CA TYR A 553 10.47 -25.69 -11.73
C TYR A 553 11.09 -27.04 -12.08
N ILE A 554 12.10 -27.03 -12.96
CA ILE A 554 12.83 -28.26 -13.35
C ILE A 554 13.49 -28.88 -12.11
N ALA A 555 14.15 -28.11 -11.25
CA ALA A 555 14.75 -28.61 -10.02
C ALA A 555 13.72 -29.27 -9.09
N HIS A 556 12.52 -28.70 -8.96
CA HIS A 556 11.44 -29.32 -8.19
C HIS A 556 10.96 -30.64 -8.80
N ILE A 557 10.90 -30.72 -10.13
CA ILE A 557 10.36 -31.87 -10.86
C ILE A 557 11.42 -32.97 -11.02
N VAL A 558 12.60 -32.62 -11.54
CA VAL A 558 13.64 -33.61 -11.91
C VAL A 558 14.53 -33.94 -10.71
N ASP A 559 15.08 -32.90 -10.07
CA ASP A 559 16.04 -33.09 -8.96
C ASP A 559 15.34 -33.38 -7.63
N LYS A 560 14.01 -33.28 -7.58
CA LYS A 560 13.20 -33.39 -6.37
C LYS A 560 13.75 -32.51 -5.23
N LYS A 561 14.17 -31.31 -5.59
CA LYS A 561 14.84 -30.36 -4.69
C LYS A 561 14.24 -28.95 -4.85
N CYS A 562 13.93 -28.30 -3.74
CA CYS A 562 13.60 -26.87 -3.70
C CYS A 562 14.91 -26.06 -3.49
N PRO A 563 15.41 -25.31 -4.48
CA PRO A 563 16.67 -24.54 -4.32
C PRO A 563 16.64 -23.56 -3.15
N ALA A 564 15.50 -22.92 -2.89
CA ALA A 564 15.29 -22.01 -1.77
C ALA A 564 15.01 -22.72 -0.43
N GLY A 565 14.83 -24.04 -0.43
CA GLY A 565 14.52 -24.82 0.78
C GLY A 565 13.20 -24.41 1.46
N VAL A 566 12.17 -24.02 0.69
CA VAL A 566 10.85 -23.61 1.15
C VAL A 566 9.86 -24.77 1.12
N CYS A 567 9.80 -25.50 0.00
CA CYS A 567 8.87 -26.61 -0.22
C CYS A 567 9.23 -27.80 0.66
N LYS A 568 8.43 -28.06 1.70
CA LYS A 568 8.75 -29.03 2.76
C LYS A 568 9.04 -30.45 2.27
N ASN A 569 8.41 -30.88 1.19
CA ASN A 569 8.62 -32.23 0.67
C ASN A 569 9.93 -32.37 -0.14
N LEU A 570 10.55 -31.23 -0.51
CA LEU A 570 11.71 -31.14 -1.41
C LEU A 570 12.99 -30.69 -0.70
N PHE A 571 13.07 -30.81 0.61
CA PHE A 571 14.31 -30.67 1.37
C PHE A 571 14.25 -31.53 2.62
N THR A 572 15.41 -31.80 3.21
CA THR A 572 15.55 -32.42 4.53
C THR A 572 16.46 -31.56 5.40
N TYR A 573 16.26 -31.58 6.70
CA TYR A 573 17.27 -31.03 7.61
C TYR A 573 18.37 -32.06 7.79
N LYS A 574 19.64 -31.60 7.66
CA LYS A 574 20.84 -32.39 7.88
C LYS A 574 21.75 -31.70 8.89
N ILE A 575 22.60 -32.48 9.53
CA ILE A 575 23.64 -31.96 10.43
C ILE A 575 24.99 -32.24 9.78
N ASP A 576 25.79 -31.20 9.63
CA ASP A 576 27.19 -31.29 9.26
C ASP A 576 27.94 -31.88 10.46
N LEU A 577 28.36 -33.11 10.31
CA LEU A 577 28.94 -33.89 11.42
C LEU A 577 30.27 -33.29 11.89
N ASP A 578 31.04 -32.64 10.99
CA ASP A 578 32.32 -32.04 11.31
C ASP A 578 32.17 -30.70 12.06
N LYS A 579 31.08 -29.98 11.83
CA LYS A 579 30.76 -28.74 12.56
C LYS A 579 30.00 -28.99 13.86
N CYS A 580 29.44 -30.18 14.02
CA CYS A 580 28.60 -30.50 15.16
C CYS A 580 29.42 -30.88 16.41
N ILE A 581 29.39 -30.02 17.42
CA ILE A 581 30.09 -30.28 18.70
C ILE A 581 29.40 -31.29 19.61
N GLY A 582 28.32 -31.92 19.21
CA GLY A 582 27.61 -32.95 19.99
C GLY A 582 26.88 -32.44 21.23
N CYS A 583 26.57 -31.16 21.37
CA CYS A 583 25.96 -30.58 22.59
C CYS A 583 24.54 -31.06 22.89
N GLY A 584 23.81 -31.61 21.92
CA GLY A 584 22.46 -32.18 22.11
C GLY A 584 21.34 -31.15 22.28
N MET A 585 21.61 -29.85 22.18
CA MET A 585 20.58 -28.81 22.36
C MET A 585 19.47 -28.90 21.29
N CYS A 586 19.82 -29.24 20.05
CA CYS A 586 18.86 -29.45 18.96
C CYS A 586 17.91 -30.63 19.24
N ALA A 587 18.40 -31.70 19.84
CA ALA A 587 17.57 -32.85 20.21
C ALA A 587 16.55 -32.48 21.29
N LYS A 588 16.94 -31.66 22.28
CA LYS A 588 16.03 -31.19 23.35
C LYS A 588 14.91 -30.29 22.81
N GLN A 589 15.10 -29.64 21.69
CA GLN A 589 14.10 -28.75 21.04
C GLN A 589 13.28 -29.50 19.98
N CYS A 590 13.58 -30.76 19.70
CA CYS A 590 12.89 -31.50 18.64
C CYS A 590 11.54 -32.05 19.15
N PRO A 591 10.39 -31.56 18.64
CA PRO A 591 9.08 -32.04 19.11
C PRO A 591 8.73 -33.46 18.63
N ALA A 592 9.50 -33.97 17.64
CA ALA A 592 9.27 -35.28 17.04
C ALA A 592 10.35 -36.33 17.43
N ASP A 593 11.23 -36.02 18.39
CA ASP A 593 12.36 -36.87 18.80
C ASP A 593 13.17 -37.45 17.61
N ALA A 594 13.28 -36.62 16.54
CA ALA A 594 13.94 -37.02 15.30
C ALA A 594 15.47 -36.84 15.32
N ILE A 595 16.07 -36.39 16.45
CA ILE A 595 17.49 -36.08 16.53
C ILE A 595 18.16 -36.96 17.56
N SER A 596 19.12 -37.77 17.14
CA SER A 596 19.88 -38.70 17.99
C SER A 596 21.37 -38.46 17.85
N ARG A 597 22.15 -39.01 18.80
CA ARG A 597 23.60 -38.98 18.80
C ARG A 597 24.15 -40.08 17.88
N THR A 598 25.18 -39.76 17.12
CA THR A 598 25.95 -40.72 16.30
C THR A 598 27.09 -41.33 17.10
N GLU A 599 27.85 -42.21 16.47
CA GLU A 599 29.14 -42.67 16.99
C GLU A 599 30.33 -41.83 16.52
N TYR A 600 30.10 -40.93 15.52
CA TYR A 600 31.12 -40.12 14.92
C TYR A 600 31.52 -38.93 15.81
N VAL A 601 32.78 -38.80 16.12
CA VAL A 601 33.40 -37.67 16.83
C VAL A 601 34.32 -36.94 15.87
N ALA A 602 33.98 -35.71 15.52
CA ALA A 602 34.80 -34.88 14.61
C ALA A 602 36.13 -34.52 15.28
N GLU A 603 37.15 -34.30 14.47
CA GLU A 603 38.49 -33.90 14.91
C GLU A 603 38.42 -32.62 15.78
N GLY A 604 39.04 -32.67 16.95
CA GLY A 604 39.03 -31.56 17.92
C GLY A 604 37.77 -31.47 18.78
N HIS A 605 36.76 -32.33 18.60
CA HIS A 605 35.54 -32.36 19.40
C HIS A 605 35.62 -33.44 20.50
N LYS A 606 34.88 -33.21 21.60
CA LYS A 606 34.84 -34.13 22.76
C LYS A 606 33.64 -35.09 22.77
N LEU A 607 32.59 -34.75 22.03
CA LEU A 607 31.33 -35.48 22.00
C LEU A 607 30.99 -35.88 20.57
N ALA A 608 30.39 -37.05 20.43
CA ALA A 608 29.90 -37.50 19.13
C ALA A 608 28.81 -36.57 18.58
N SER A 609 28.83 -36.36 17.26
CA SER A 609 27.94 -35.49 16.57
C SER A 609 26.49 -35.98 16.62
N MET A 610 25.53 -35.08 16.40
CA MET A 610 24.10 -35.42 16.28
C MET A 610 23.74 -35.70 14.83
N GLN A 611 22.67 -36.49 14.62
CA GLN A 611 22.05 -36.74 13.30
C GLN A 611 20.56 -36.58 13.35
N ILE A 612 19.96 -36.27 12.20
CA ILE A 612 18.50 -36.15 12.06
C ILE A 612 17.97 -37.36 11.30
N ASP A 613 17.02 -38.06 11.89
CA ASP A 613 16.25 -39.10 11.22
C ASP A 613 15.18 -38.42 10.33
N ALA A 614 15.40 -38.49 9.04
CA ALA A 614 14.51 -37.85 8.05
C ALA A 614 13.09 -38.44 8.08
N SER A 615 12.92 -39.69 8.48
CA SER A 615 11.61 -40.37 8.58
C SER A 615 10.74 -39.86 9.72
N LYS A 616 11.37 -39.37 10.79
CA LYS A 616 10.70 -38.81 11.98
C LYS A 616 10.61 -37.28 11.93
N CYS A 617 11.44 -36.64 11.10
CA CYS A 617 11.55 -35.18 11.07
C CYS A 617 10.32 -34.54 10.44
N VAL A 618 9.55 -33.78 11.23
CA VAL A 618 8.37 -33.01 10.76
C VAL A 618 8.74 -31.67 10.12
N LYS A 619 10.02 -31.42 9.90
CA LYS A 619 10.56 -30.24 9.18
C LYS A 619 10.11 -28.89 9.78
N CYS A 620 9.87 -28.81 11.08
CA CYS A 620 9.41 -27.60 11.78
C CYS A 620 10.49 -26.52 11.96
N GLY A 621 11.78 -26.89 11.85
CA GLY A 621 12.90 -25.95 12.01
C GLY A 621 13.26 -25.57 13.46
N ALA A 622 12.62 -26.12 14.49
CA ALA A 622 12.86 -25.79 15.90
C ALA A 622 14.32 -26.02 16.34
N CYS A 623 15.03 -26.91 15.65
CA CYS A 623 16.44 -27.20 15.92
C CYS A 623 17.42 -26.12 15.43
N LEU A 624 17.04 -25.29 14.44
CA LEU A 624 17.92 -24.27 13.83
C LEU A 624 18.41 -23.21 14.83
N PRO A 625 17.52 -22.56 15.63
CA PRO A 625 17.92 -21.55 16.61
C PRO A 625 18.92 -22.08 17.63
N SER A 626 18.78 -23.38 18.02
CA SER A 626 19.66 -24.03 18.98
C SER A 626 21.09 -24.24 18.47
N CYS A 627 21.28 -24.25 17.14
CA CYS A 627 22.59 -24.46 16.50
C CYS A 627 23.18 -23.18 15.86
N LYS A 628 22.58 -22.02 16.10
CA LYS A 628 22.98 -20.74 15.44
C LYS A 628 24.46 -20.40 15.64
N LYS A 629 25.05 -20.75 16.79
CA LYS A 629 26.46 -20.48 17.08
C LYS A 629 27.42 -21.32 16.22
N PHE A 630 27.08 -22.57 15.93
CA PHE A 630 27.93 -23.53 15.24
C PHE A 630 27.54 -23.73 13.78
N ASN A 631 26.35 -23.31 13.43
CA ASN A 631 25.76 -23.37 12.08
C ASN A 631 25.93 -24.77 11.43
N ALA A 632 25.78 -25.83 12.26
CA ALA A 632 25.93 -27.20 11.80
C ALA A 632 24.65 -27.78 11.19
N ILE A 633 23.47 -27.17 11.41
CA ILE A 633 22.19 -27.64 10.84
C ILE A 633 21.86 -26.86 9.59
N TYR A 634 21.59 -27.56 8.50
CA TYR A 634 21.27 -26.97 7.21
C TYR A 634 20.14 -27.74 6.49
N LYS A 635 19.58 -27.13 5.47
CA LYS A 635 18.63 -27.75 4.54
C LYS A 635 19.40 -28.39 3.38
N GLY A 636 19.16 -29.67 3.10
CA GLY A 636 19.86 -30.39 2.03
C GLY A 636 18.98 -31.41 1.33
#